data_feaf7c5f3d8b2d842814c7b59ebc2667
#
_entry.id   feaf7c5f3d8b2d842814c7b59ebc2667
#
_cell.length_a   1.000
_cell.length_b   1.000
_cell.length_c   1.000
_cell.angle_alpha   90.00
_cell.angle_beta   90.00
_cell.angle_gamma   90.00
#
_symmetry.space_group_name_H-M   'P 1'
#
loop_
_entity.id
_entity.type
_entity.pdbx_description
1 polymer ?
#
loop_
_entity_poly.entity_id
_entity_poly.type
_entity_poly.pdbx_seq_one_letter_code
_entity_poly.pdbx_strand_id
1 'polypeptide(L)'
;MKHSILAFFLSSVLMSCKNQQAETASSSYKTMTVSKSDRLLKSDYAATVTGRQHVEIRPQVSGTITRIYINEGAPVRKGQVLFVIDQVPYKAALQTARANVKTAKAKLATARLTARSKEELHKENVVSDYDLQTARNAQAEAEAALAQAEAEEVNARNNLSYTEVKSPVDGVASMIPYKVGALVNSSISEPLVTVSDDSSVYAYFSLAENQVLDLLQQYGSLQKAIEDMPEVELEMSNGKIFAHKGRIDAISGTIDNGTGSVSLRAEFTNPEGLLRNGSSVKVLLPSMRKQCIVIPQTATYEIQNKTFVYKIVDGYTKSQSIEVFKLNNGTEYIVESGLKAGDTIVAEGAGLVKEGIKIDHTQK
;
A
#
# COMPACT_ATOMS: atom_id res chain seq x y z
N MET A 1 -18.30 67.46 -79.94
CA MET A 1 -19.60 68.13 -80.13
C MET A 1 -20.32 68.20 -78.83
N LYS A 2 -20.60 69.42 -78.41
CA LYS A 2 -21.70 69.87 -77.53
C LYS A 2 -21.64 69.41 -76.08
N HIS A 3 -21.24 70.25 -75.17
CA HIS A 3 -22.05 71.30 -74.46
C HIS A 3 -23.00 70.66 -73.46
N SER A 4 -23.27 71.08 -72.31
CA SER A 4 -23.19 72.33 -71.64
C SER A 4 -23.63 72.16 -70.16
N ILE A 5 -23.00 72.80 -69.22
CA ILE A 5 -23.68 73.78 -68.29
C ILE A 5 -24.70 73.16 -67.30
N LEU A 6 -24.57 73.30 -65.99
CA LEU A 6 -24.91 74.40 -65.12
C LEU A 6 -24.91 73.94 -63.69
N ALA A 7 -24.11 74.34 -62.82
CA ALA A 7 -24.29 75.50 -61.93
C ALA A 7 -25.06 75.22 -60.61
N PHE A 8 -24.37 75.44 -59.55
CA PHE A 8 -24.86 76.07 -58.32
C PHE A 8 -25.96 75.43 -57.48
N PHE A 9 -25.55 74.85 -56.34
CA PHE A 9 -26.22 75.32 -55.08
C PHE A 9 -25.29 75.04 -53.90
N LEU A 10 -24.78 76.15 -53.35
CA LEU A 10 -24.10 76.26 -52.09
C LEU A 10 -25.20 76.29 -51.02
N SER A 11 -25.30 75.26 -50.19
CA SER A 11 -26.08 75.32 -48.95
C SER A 11 -25.31 74.69 -47.80
N SER A 12 -24.92 75.59 -46.93
CA SER A 12 -24.32 75.28 -45.63
C SER A 12 -25.23 74.47 -44.73
N VAL A 13 -24.85 73.30 -44.35
CA VAL A 13 -25.45 72.64 -43.20
C VAL A 13 -24.35 72.42 -42.13
N LEU A 14 -24.43 73.31 -41.11
CA LEU A 14 -23.75 73.11 -39.87
C LEU A 14 -24.30 71.88 -39.17
N MET A 15 -23.55 70.76 -39.25
CA MET A 15 -23.90 69.58 -38.52
C MET A 15 -23.23 69.60 -37.14
N SER A 16 -24.07 69.88 -36.17
CA SER A 16 -23.85 69.80 -34.73
C SER A 16 -23.24 68.40 -34.38
N CYS A 17 -22.00 68.36 -33.95
CA CYS A 17 -21.44 67.19 -33.27
C CYS A 17 -22.17 66.95 -31.95
N LYS A 18 -23.18 66.09 -31.98
CA LYS A 18 -23.79 65.54 -30.77
C LYS A 18 -22.79 64.57 -30.18
N ASN A 19 -22.18 64.95 -29.07
CA ASN A 19 -21.30 64.12 -28.25
C ASN A 19 -22.13 62.89 -27.81
N GLN A 20 -21.96 61.78 -28.49
CA GLN A 20 -22.56 60.52 -28.13
C GLN A 20 -21.71 59.97 -27.00
N GLN A 21 -22.07 60.31 -25.76
CA GLN A 21 -21.65 59.57 -24.60
C GLN A 21 -22.00 58.12 -24.86
N ALA A 22 -20.99 57.28 -25.00
CA ALA A 22 -21.18 55.83 -25.04
C ALA A 22 -21.87 55.47 -23.72
N GLU A 23 -23.15 55.18 -23.79
CA GLU A 23 -23.86 54.44 -22.75
C GLU A 23 -23.07 53.17 -22.52
N THR A 24 -22.37 53.11 -21.39
CA THR A 24 -21.76 51.88 -20.89
C THR A 24 -22.89 50.89 -20.68
N ALA A 25 -23.07 49.96 -21.65
CA ALA A 25 -24.00 48.86 -21.49
C ALA A 25 -23.69 48.16 -20.17
N SER A 26 -24.61 48.28 -19.24
CA SER A 26 -24.53 47.55 -17.98
C SER A 26 -24.70 46.08 -18.30
N SER A 27 -23.60 45.36 -18.28
CA SER A 27 -23.62 43.91 -18.51
C SER A 27 -23.96 43.23 -17.19
N SER A 28 -25.08 42.54 -17.15
CA SER A 28 -25.47 41.73 -15.99
C SER A 28 -24.59 40.47 -15.94
N TYR A 29 -23.57 40.51 -15.13
CA TYR A 29 -22.73 39.33 -14.82
C TYR A 29 -23.12 38.77 -13.46
N LYS A 30 -23.11 37.45 -13.35
CA LYS A 30 -23.33 36.79 -12.08
C LYS A 30 -22.17 37.05 -11.15
N THR A 31 -22.47 37.55 -9.96
CA THR A 31 -21.47 37.86 -8.95
C THR A 31 -21.61 36.96 -7.74
N MET A 32 -20.54 36.76 -7.00
CA MET A 32 -20.55 36.04 -5.74
C MET A 32 -19.70 36.78 -4.70
N THR A 33 -20.15 36.71 -3.47
CA THR A 33 -19.34 37.17 -2.33
C THR A 33 -18.53 36.00 -1.80
N VAL A 34 -17.24 36.20 -1.70
CA VAL A 34 -16.28 35.18 -1.28
C VAL A 34 -16.40 34.95 0.22
N SER A 35 -16.60 33.72 0.63
CA SER A 35 -16.66 33.32 2.04
C SER A 35 -15.64 32.25 2.34
N LYS A 36 -15.26 32.16 3.60
CA LYS A 36 -14.44 31.05 4.10
C LYS A 36 -15.32 29.83 4.37
N SER A 37 -14.88 28.68 3.94
CA SER A 37 -15.54 27.38 4.20
C SER A 37 -14.51 26.30 4.44
N ASP A 38 -14.92 25.29 5.19
CA ASP A 38 -14.09 24.11 5.35
C ASP A 38 -14.31 23.17 4.14
N ARG A 39 -13.23 22.63 3.59
CA ARG A 39 -13.30 21.73 2.44
C ARG A 39 -12.54 20.44 2.72
N LEU A 40 -13.20 19.33 2.44
CA LEU A 40 -12.58 18.02 2.41
C LEU A 40 -11.91 17.82 1.05
N LEU A 41 -10.61 17.74 1.06
CA LEU A 41 -9.79 17.42 -0.11
C LEU A 41 -9.48 15.94 -0.11
N LYS A 42 -9.34 15.35 -1.30
CA LYS A 42 -8.83 13.99 -1.46
C LYS A 42 -7.58 14.07 -2.33
N SER A 43 -6.46 13.75 -1.75
CA SER A 43 -5.20 13.59 -2.49
C SER A 43 -5.03 12.14 -2.86
N ASP A 44 -4.69 11.85 -4.12
CA ASP A 44 -4.46 10.52 -4.64
C ASP A 44 -2.98 10.16 -4.61
N TYR A 45 -2.67 8.99 -4.09
CA TYR A 45 -1.31 8.45 -4.00
C TYR A 45 -1.28 7.08 -4.64
N ALA A 46 -0.34 6.88 -5.57
CA ALA A 46 -0.11 5.56 -6.15
C ALA A 46 0.32 4.58 -5.04
N ALA A 47 -0.31 3.42 -5.03
CA ALA A 47 -0.09 2.41 -4.02
C ALA A 47 0.00 1.01 -4.63
N THR A 48 0.74 0.14 -3.96
CA THR A 48 0.80 -1.28 -4.26
C THR A 48 0.11 -2.07 -3.16
N VAL A 49 -0.76 -2.97 -3.56
CA VAL A 49 -1.47 -3.86 -2.63
C VAL A 49 -0.62 -5.09 -2.34
N THR A 50 -0.54 -5.44 -1.06
CA THR A 50 0.07 -6.70 -0.61
C THR A 50 -0.94 -7.43 0.26
N GLY A 51 -1.11 -8.74 0.03
CA GLY A 51 -1.95 -9.58 0.90
C GLY A 51 -1.44 -9.57 2.34
N ARG A 52 -2.33 -9.84 3.29
CA ARG A 52 -1.99 -9.89 4.73
C ARG A 52 -0.82 -10.82 5.02
N GLN A 53 -0.79 -11.96 4.35
CA GLN A 53 0.33 -12.90 4.38
C GLN A 53 0.63 -13.35 2.95
N HIS A 54 1.90 -13.30 2.60
CA HIS A 54 2.41 -13.74 1.31
C HIS A 54 3.59 -14.66 1.57
N VAL A 55 3.41 -15.96 1.38
CA VAL A 55 4.39 -16.95 1.75
C VAL A 55 4.82 -17.78 0.54
N GLU A 56 6.09 -17.69 0.21
CA GLU A 56 6.73 -18.54 -0.78
C GLU A 56 7.02 -19.92 -0.17
N ILE A 57 6.43 -20.95 -0.74
CA ILE A 57 6.61 -22.33 -0.29
C ILE A 57 7.73 -22.98 -1.09
N ARG A 58 8.82 -23.26 -0.41
CA ARG A 58 10.02 -23.90 -0.97
C ARG A 58 10.26 -25.25 -0.32
N PRO A 59 10.80 -26.24 -1.05
CA PRO A 59 11.11 -27.55 -0.47
C PRO A 59 12.29 -27.42 0.51
N GLN A 60 12.24 -28.15 1.60
CA GLN A 60 13.34 -28.21 2.58
C GLN A 60 14.26 -29.39 2.34
N VAL A 61 13.85 -30.35 1.48
CA VAL A 61 14.60 -31.55 1.12
C VAL A 61 14.64 -31.69 -0.38
N SER A 62 15.66 -32.42 -0.88
CA SER A 62 15.85 -32.67 -2.30
C SER A 62 15.08 -33.92 -2.74
N GLY A 63 14.57 -33.93 -3.96
CA GLY A 63 13.92 -35.10 -4.53
C GLY A 63 12.97 -34.77 -5.66
N THR A 64 12.38 -35.79 -6.25
CA THR A 64 11.42 -35.63 -7.35
C THR A 64 10.01 -35.45 -6.81
N ILE A 65 9.24 -34.50 -7.35
CA ILE A 65 7.83 -34.34 -7.03
C ILE A 65 7.07 -35.58 -7.53
N THR A 66 6.44 -36.30 -6.63
CA THR A 66 5.64 -37.48 -6.95
C THR A 66 4.16 -37.19 -7.07
N ARG A 67 3.66 -36.21 -6.31
CA ARG A 67 2.24 -35.79 -6.32
C ARG A 67 2.09 -34.32 -6.04
N ILE A 68 1.06 -33.74 -6.66
CA ILE A 68 0.58 -32.35 -6.42
C ILE A 68 -0.90 -32.48 -6.05
N TYR A 69 -1.28 -31.90 -4.90
CA TYR A 69 -2.65 -32.00 -4.34
C TYR A 69 -3.46 -30.73 -4.47
N ILE A 70 -2.92 -29.72 -5.14
CA ILE A 70 -3.58 -28.42 -5.35
C ILE A 70 -3.63 -28.08 -6.83
N ASN A 71 -4.61 -27.25 -7.19
CA ASN A 71 -4.68 -26.59 -8.49
C ASN A 71 -4.22 -25.13 -8.36
N GLU A 72 -3.75 -24.58 -9.47
CA GLU A 72 -3.41 -23.17 -9.59
C GLU A 72 -4.66 -22.31 -9.33
N GLY A 73 -4.52 -21.27 -8.51
CA GLY A 73 -5.63 -20.39 -8.12
C GLY A 73 -6.61 -20.99 -7.10
N ALA A 74 -6.39 -22.21 -6.62
CA ALA A 74 -7.29 -22.84 -5.65
C ALA A 74 -7.08 -22.29 -4.22
N PRO A 75 -8.14 -22.25 -3.39
CA PRO A 75 -8.00 -21.97 -1.97
C PRO A 75 -7.30 -23.13 -1.26
N VAL A 76 -6.41 -22.78 -0.34
CA VAL A 76 -5.65 -23.74 0.49
C VAL A 76 -5.80 -23.41 1.95
N ARG A 77 -5.72 -24.42 2.82
CA ARG A 77 -5.79 -24.27 4.27
C ARG A 77 -4.44 -24.49 4.93
N LYS A 78 -4.20 -23.83 6.02
CA LYS A 78 -3.04 -24.09 6.88
C LYS A 78 -2.93 -25.57 7.24
N GLY A 79 -1.73 -26.14 7.05
CA GLY A 79 -1.45 -27.57 7.28
C GLY A 79 -1.87 -28.50 6.14
N GLN A 80 -2.56 -28.02 5.10
CA GLN A 80 -2.91 -28.82 3.92
C GLN A 80 -1.64 -29.22 3.18
N VAL A 81 -1.55 -30.52 2.81
CA VAL A 81 -0.47 -31.04 1.96
C VAL A 81 -0.68 -30.53 0.55
N LEU A 82 0.35 -29.91 -0.02
CA LEU A 82 0.34 -29.32 -1.36
C LEU A 82 1.12 -30.17 -2.34
N PHE A 83 2.31 -30.61 -1.94
CA PHE A 83 3.21 -31.43 -2.76
C PHE A 83 3.75 -32.61 -1.94
N VAL A 84 4.05 -33.69 -2.61
CA VAL A 84 4.80 -34.80 -2.03
C VAL A 84 6.04 -35.07 -2.89
N ILE A 85 7.19 -35.01 -2.24
CA ILE A 85 8.50 -35.34 -2.78
C ILE A 85 8.73 -36.83 -2.53
N ASP A 86 9.54 -37.48 -3.36
CA ASP A 86 9.84 -38.91 -3.21
C ASP A 86 10.28 -39.28 -1.77
N GLN A 87 9.47 -40.09 -1.12
CA GLN A 87 9.64 -40.47 0.29
C GLN A 87 10.53 -41.72 0.48
N VAL A 88 10.79 -42.46 -0.59
CA VAL A 88 11.46 -43.77 -0.49
C VAL A 88 12.82 -43.68 0.22
N PRO A 89 13.73 -42.79 -0.19
CA PRO A 89 15.05 -42.70 0.46
C PRO A 89 14.94 -42.21 1.92
N TYR A 90 14.01 -41.33 2.23
CA TYR A 90 13.80 -40.80 3.57
C TYR A 90 13.18 -41.83 4.53
N LYS A 91 12.25 -42.65 4.04
CA LYS A 91 11.70 -43.78 4.81
C LYS A 91 12.78 -44.82 5.13
N ALA A 92 13.65 -45.14 4.16
CA ALA A 92 14.77 -46.04 4.39
C ALA A 92 15.75 -45.51 5.42
N ALA A 93 16.11 -44.18 5.34
CA ALA A 93 16.98 -43.53 6.31
C ALA A 93 16.38 -43.56 7.73
N LEU A 94 15.08 -43.28 7.87
CA LEU A 94 14.39 -43.34 9.17
C LEU A 94 14.39 -44.77 9.73
N GLN A 95 14.18 -45.79 8.87
CA GLN A 95 14.20 -47.17 9.32
C GLN A 95 15.60 -47.59 9.82
N THR A 96 16.67 -47.13 9.14
CA THR A 96 18.06 -47.34 9.58
C THR A 96 18.33 -46.66 10.92
N ALA A 97 17.94 -45.40 11.07
CA ALA A 97 18.11 -44.66 12.33
C ALA A 97 17.38 -45.35 13.50
N ARG A 98 16.15 -45.86 13.27
CA ARG A 98 15.40 -46.63 14.27
C ARG A 98 16.09 -47.95 14.66
N ALA A 99 16.73 -48.62 13.71
CA ALA A 99 17.51 -49.83 14.00
C ALA A 99 18.74 -49.50 14.87
N ASN A 100 19.43 -48.36 14.60
CA ASN A 100 20.55 -47.89 15.39
C ASN A 100 20.12 -47.56 16.84
N VAL A 101 18.98 -46.94 17.05
CA VAL A 101 18.41 -46.68 18.39
C VAL A 101 18.16 -48.01 19.13
N LYS A 102 17.59 -49.02 18.48
CA LYS A 102 17.39 -50.34 19.09
C LYS A 102 18.69 -50.98 19.51
N THR A 103 19.74 -50.91 18.67
CA THR A 103 21.06 -51.41 18.95
C THR A 103 21.71 -50.72 20.13
N ALA A 104 21.64 -49.38 20.17
CA ALA A 104 22.17 -48.56 21.26
C ALA A 104 21.44 -48.83 22.60
N LYS A 105 20.11 -49.01 22.56
CA LYS A 105 19.31 -49.43 23.73
C LYS A 105 19.73 -50.77 24.30
N ALA A 106 20.00 -51.76 23.44
CA ALA A 106 20.47 -53.07 23.88
C ALA A 106 21.89 -52.98 24.51
N LYS A 107 22.80 -52.22 23.89
CA LYS A 107 24.12 -51.98 24.44
C LYS A 107 24.07 -51.31 25.82
N LEU A 108 23.24 -50.27 25.97
CA LEU A 108 23.03 -49.61 27.24
C LEU A 108 22.48 -50.55 28.32
N ALA A 109 21.48 -51.39 27.94
CA ALA A 109 20.93 -52.37 28.89
C ALA A 109 21.99 -53.31 29.42
N THR A 110 22.91 -53.80 28.54
CA THR A 110 24.05 -54.64 28.94
C THR A 110 25.02 -53.88 29.83
N ALA A 111 25.41 -52.66 29.48
CA ALA A 111 26.31 -51.84 30.27
C ALA A 111 25.76 -51.54 31.67
N ARG A 112 24.44 -51.21 31.75
CA ARG A 112 23.74 -50.98 33.03
C ARG A 112 23.72 -52.24 33.89
N LEU A 113 23.45 -53.43 33.30
CA LEU A 113 23.52 -54.68 34.04
C LEU A 113 24.91 -54.95 34.60
N THR A 114 25.97 -54.74 33.78
CA THR A 114 27.36 -54.90 34.19
C THR A 114 27.73 -53.93 35.32
N ALA A 115 27.40 -52.65 35.18
CA ALA A 115 27.68 -51.63 36.19
C ALA A 115 26.99 -51.96 37.54
N ARG A 116 25.74 -52.36 37.49
CA ARG A 116 24.98 -52.79 38.66
C ARG A 116 25.58 -54.03 39.35
N SER A 117 25.94 -55.04 38.57
CA SER A 117 26.59 -56.23 39.12
C SER A 117 27.93 -55.90 39.77
N LYS A 118 28.75 -55.03 39.14
CA LYS A 118 30.03 -54.58 39.71
C LYS A 118 29.81 -53.72 40.98
N GLU A 119 28.74 -52.92 41.04
CA GLU A 119 28.40 -52.18 42.27
C GLU A 119 27.99 -53.10 43.43
N GLU A 120 27.24 -54.18 43.17
CA GLU A 120 26.88 -55.17 44.20
C GLU A 120 28.11 -55.90 44.71
N LEU A 121 29.00 -56.39 43.79
CA LEU A 121 30.25 -57.07 44.15
C LEU A 121 31.25 -56.15 44.89
N HIS A 122 31.27 -54.86 44.58
CA HIS A 122 32.10 -53.89 45.26
C HIS A 122 31.66 -53.67 46.72
N LYS A 123 30.36 -53.65 47.01
CA LYS A 123 29.81 -53.59 48.36
C LYS A 123 30.28 -54.72 49.24
N GLU A 124 30.51 -55.92 48.63
CA GLU A 124 31.05 -57.10 49.28
C GLU A 124 32.56 -57.15 49.23
N ASN A 125 33.29 -56.11 48.80
CA ASN A 125 34.75 -56.04 48.68
C ASN A 125 35.32 -57.07 47.72
N VAL A 126 34.60 -57.56 46.73
CA VAL A 126 35.04 -58.59 45.76
C VAL A 126 35.75 -57.95 44.56
N VAL A 127 35.44 -56.73 44.20
CA VAL A 127 36.02 -55.97 43.06
C VAL A 127 36.60 -54.63 43.50
N SER A 128 37.59 -54.11 42.74
CA SER A 128 38.26 -52.86 43.03
C SER A 128 37.41 -51.64 42.64
N ASP A 129 37.77 -50.47 43.24
CA ASP A 129 37.19 -49.16 42.83
C ASP A 129 37.41 -48.90 41.34
N TYR A 130 38.56 -49.30 40.79
CA TYR A 130 38.88 -49.17 39.38
C TYR A 130 37.91 -49.96 38.49
N ASP A 131 37.59 -51.23 38.86
CA ASP A 131 36.64 -52.07 38.12
C ASP A 131 35.23 -51.46 38.11
N LEU A 132 34.78 -50.96 39.29
CA LEU A 132 33.48 -50.29 39.40
C LEU A 132 33.45 -49.03 38.56
N GLN A 133 34.47 -48.18 38.64
CA GLN A 133 34.51 -46.93 37.89
C GLN A 133 34.58 -47.19 36.38
N THR A 134 35.33 -48.22 35.93
CA THR A 134 35.36 -48.59 34.52
C THR A 134 33.99 -49.05 34.02
N ALA A 135 33.25 -49.84 34.81
CA ALA A 135 31.89 -50.26 34.43
C ALA A 135 30.89 -49.06 34.38
N ARG A 136 31.01 -48.10 35.32
CA ARG A 136 30.20 -46.88 35.28
C ARG A 136 30.53 -45.99 34.07
N ASN A 137 31.80 -45.86 33.71
CA ASN A 137 32.20 -45.13 32.51
C ASN A 137 31.66 -45.79 31.24
N ALA A 138 31.72 -47.12 31.15
CA ALA A 138 31.12 -47.85 30.01
C ALA A 138 29.60 -47.67 29.95
N GLN A 139 28.91 -47.57 31.08
CA GLN A 139 27.48 -47.26 31.09
C GLN A 139 27.25 -45.83 30.59
N ALA A 140 28.00 -44.84 31.05
CA ALA A 140 27.87 -43.46 30.62
C ALA A 140 28.15 -43.29 29.11
N GLU A 141 29.14 -44.02 28.57
CA GLU A 141 29.44 -44.07 27.15
C GLU A 141 28.26 -44.64 26.35
N ALA A 142 27.67 -45.72 26.84
CA ALA A 142 26.50 -46.34 26.17
C ALA A 142 25.26 -45.45 26.26
N GLU A 143 25.08 -44.65 27.33
CA GLU A 143 24.03 -43.63 27.46
C GLU A 143 24.22 -42.49 26.46
N ALA A 144 25.44 -42.01 26.30
CA ALA A 144 25.77 -41.01 25.30
C ALA A 144 25.55 -41.50 23.87
N ALA A 145 25.94 -42.77 23.57
CA ALA A 145 25.71 -43.39 22.27
C ALA A 145 24.20 -43.54 21.96
N LEU A 146 23.37 -43.84 22.96
CA LEU A 146 21.92 -43.89 22.80
C LEU A 146 21.36 -42.53 22.47
N ALA A 147 21.75 -41.51 23.22
CA ALA A 147 21.30 -40.13 22.99
C ALA A 147 21.67 -39.64 21.58
N GLN A 148 22.86 -39.97 21.09
CA GLN A 148 23.27 -39.69 19.70
C GLN A 148 22.35 -40.41 18.69
N ALA A 149 22.10 -41.70 18.85
CA ALA A 149 21.24 -42.47 17.94
C ALA A 149 19.80 -41.96 17.94
N GLU A 150 19.27 -41.51 19.09
CA GLU A 150 17.94 -40.89 19.20
C GLU A 150 17.89 -39.54 18.48
N ALA A 151 18.93 -38.72 18.56
CA ALA A 151 19.04 -37.48 17.80
C ALA A 151 19.06 -37.72 16.28
N GLU A 152 19.78 -38.75 15.82
CA GLU A 152 19.80 -39.16 14.42
C GLU A 152 18.40 -39.63 13.93
N GLU A 153 17.65 -40.37 14.77
CA GLU A 153 16.27 -40.76 14.44
C GLU A 153 15.36 -39.53 14.31
N VAL A 154 15.48 -38.54 15.19
CA VAL A 154 14.73 -37.32 15.11
C VAL A 154 15.02 -36.56 13.81
N ASN A 155 16.30 -36.48 13.42
CA ASN A 155 16.71 -35.84 12.17
C ASN A 155 16.13 -36.55 10.95
N ALA A 156 16.21 -37.88 10.91
CA ALA A 156 15.66 -38.67 9.81
C ALA A 156 14.12 -38.57 9.73
N ARG A 157 13.44 -38.47 10.88
CA ARG A 157 12.00 -38.27 10.96
C ARG A 157 11.61 -36.89 10.43
N ASN A 158 12.34 -35.83 10.80
CA ASN A 158 12.11 -34.49 10.32
C ASN A 158 12.30 -34.40 8.79
N ASN A 159 13.37 -34.98 8.27
CA ASN A 159 13.63 -35.02 6.83
C ASN A 159 12.50 -35.73 6.07
N LEU A 160 11.98 -36.86 6.61
CA LEU A 160 10.80 -37.49 6.05
C LEU A 160 9.55 -36.59 6.11
N SER A 161 9.36 -35.86 7.19
CA SER A 161 8.21 -34.96 7.29
C SER A 161 8.26 -33.81 6.28
N TYR A 162 9.44 -33.34 5.94
CA TYR A 162 9.66 -32.26 4.95
C TYR A 162 9.40 -32.74 3.50
N THR A 163 9.29 -34.05 3.26
CA THR A 163 8.84 -34.56 1.95
C THR A 163 7.36 -34.26 1.68
N GLU A 164 6.56 -34.01 2.71
CA GLU A 164 5.20 -33.53 2.61
C GLU A 164 5.21 -32.00 2.77
N VAL A 165 5.22 -31.30 1.65
CA VAL A 165 5.21 -29.85 1.65
C VAL A 165 3.80 -29.35 1.95
N LYS A 166 3.64 -28.63 3.07
CA LYS A 166 2.35 -28.16 3.57
C LYS A 166 2.28 -26.62 3.54
N SER A 167 1.05 -26.10 3.42
CA SER A 167 0.83 -24.67 3.57
C SER A 167 0.97 -24.24 5.03
N PRO A 168 1.77 -23.22 5.35
CA PRO A 168 1.86 -22.66 6.69
C PRO A 168 0.70 -21.71 7.04
N VAL A 169 -0.07 -21.27 6.03
CA VAL A 169 -1.15 -20.26 6.13
C VAL A 169 -2.39 -20.67 5.34
N ASP A 170 -3.51 -20.09 5.67
CA ASP A 170 -4.70 -20.10 4.81
C ASP A 170 -4.50 -19.10 3.68
N GLY A 171 -5.09 -19.35 2.50
CA GLY A 171 -4.98 -18.39 1.40
C GLY A 171 -5.29 -19.00 0.03
N VAL A 172 -4.82 -18.36 -1.03
CA VAL A 172 -4.99 -18.80 -2.41
C VAL A 172 -3.62 -19.14 -3.01
N ALA A 173 -3.53 -20.29 -3.66
CA ALA A 173 -2.31 -20.74 -4.33
C ALA A 173 -2.07 -19.94 -5.62
N SER A 174 -0.83 -19.54 -5.88
CA SER A 174 -0.41 -18.95 -7.16
C SER A 174 -0.30 -19.99 -8.28
N MET A 175 0.32 -19.59 -9.40
CA MET A 175 0.75 -20.53 -10.44
C MET A 175 1.80 -21.49 -9.90
N ILE A 176 1.83 -22.74 -10.45
CA ILE A 176 2.71 -23.82 -10.04
C ILE A 176 3.73 -24.08 -11.17
N PRO A 177 4.98 -23.58 -11.04
CA PRO A 177 5.97 -23.70 -12.09
C PRO A 177 6.49 -25.16 -12.26
N TYR A 178 6.45 -25.95 -11.19
CA TYR A 178 6.97 -27.31 -11.20
C TYR A 178 5.84 -28.33 -11.36
N LYS A 179 6.09 -29.35 -12.17
CA LYS A 179 5.12 -30.42 -12.42
C LYS A 179 5.61 -31.76 -11.79
N VAL A 180 4.71 -32.74 -11.72
CA VAL A 180 5.09 -34.11 -11.27
C VAL A 180 6.23 -34.62 -12.15
N GLY A 181 7.26 -35.19 -11.51
CA GLY A 181 8.49 -35.62 -12.14
C GLY A 181 9.63 -34.58 -12.09
N ALA A 182 9.38 -33.35 -11.70
CA ALA A 182 10.42 -32.34 -11.56
C ALA A 182 11.31 -32.64 -10.34
N LEU A 183 12.63 -32.50 -10.50
CA LEU A 183 13.60 -32.55 -9.42
C LEU A 183 13.66 -31.17 -8.72
N VAL A 184 13.48 -31.16 -7.42
CA VAL A 184 13.48 -29.95 -6.59
C VAL A 184 14.43 -30.06 -5.41
N ASN A 185 14.88 -28.93 -4.89
CA ASN A 185 15.74 -28.83 -3.70
C ASN A 185 15.54 -27.46 -3.03
N SER A 186 16.20 -27.22 -1.90
CA SER A 186 16.09 -25.94 -1.16
C SER A 186 16.63 -24.71 -1.89
N SER A 187 17.39 -24.89 -2.97
CA SER A 187 18.06 -23.80 -3.73
C SER A 187 17.39 -23.52 -5.08
N ILE A 188 16.16 -24.00 -5.31
CA ILE A 188 15.42 -23.67 -6.54
C ILE A 188 15.20 -22.17 -6.66
N SER A 189 15.29 -21.63 -7.88
CA SER A 189 15.13 -20.18 -8.16
C SER A 189 13.72 -19.70 -7.85
N GLU A 190 12.70 -20.43 -8.28
CA GLU A 190 11.29 -20.13 -8.05
C GLU A 190 10.71 -20.99 -6.93
N PRO A 191 9.75 -20.48 -6.13
CA PRO A 191 9.06 -21.30 -5.14
C PRO A 191 8.19 -22.37 -5.81
N LEU A 192 7.87 -23.48 -5.11
CA LEU A 192 6.93 -24.49 -5.59
C LEU A 192 5.55 -23.90 -5.84
N VAL A 193 5.12 -23.01 -4.96
CA VAL A 193 3.90 -22.24 -5.03
C VAL A 193 4.02 -21.08 -4.03
N THR A 194 3.36 -20.00 -4.32
CA THR A 194 3.16 -18.92 -3.36
C THR A 194 1.71 -18.97 -2.87
N VAL A 195 1.52 -18.85 -1.56
CA VAL A 195 0.18 -18.78 -0.96
C VAL A 195 -0.01 -17.37 -0.41
N SER A 196 -1.07 -16.69 -0.86
CA SER A 196 -1.43 -15.34 -0.40
C SER A 196 -2.75 -15.38 0.36
N ASP A 197 -2.76 -14.84 1.58
CA ASP A 197 -3.99 -14.54 2.31
C ASP A 197 -4.41 -13.11 1.95
N ASP A 198 -5.37 -13.01 1.03
CA ASP A 198 -5.90 -11.75 0.55
C ASP A 198 -7.26 -11.38 1.24
N SER A 199 -7.60 -12.03 2.37
CA SER A 199 -8.83 -11.72 3.14
C SER A 199 -8.85 -10.30 3.70
N SER A 200 -7.68 -9.79 4.08
CA SER A 200 -7.38 -8.37 4.23
C SER A 200 -6.10 -8.05 3.47
N VAL A 201 -5.98 -6.81 3.03
CA VAL A 201 -4.85 -6.36 2.22
C VAL A 201 -4.26 -5.08 2.77
N TYR A 202 -2.98 -4.90 2.56
CA TYR A 202 -2.25 -3.69 2.88
C TYR A 202 -1.95 -2.92 1.60
N ALA A 203 -2.32 -1.64 1.57
CA ALA A 203 -1.92 -0.72 0.51
C ALA A 203 -0.72 0.10 0.99
N TYR A 204 0.41 -0.04 0.32
CA TYR A 204 1.63 0.72 0.59
C TYR A 204 1.72 1.88 -0.38
N PHE A 205 1.89 3.09 0.16
CA PHE A 205 2.06 4.32 -0.60
C PHE A 205 3.06 5.24 0.09
N SER A 206 3.55 6.25 -0.61
CA SER A 206 4.57 7.15 -0.08
C SER A 206 4.12 8.59 -0.09
N LEU A 207 4.42 9.32 0.98
CA LEU A 207 4.28 10.76 1.10
C LEU A 207 5.64 11.43 1.02
N ALA A 208 5.73 12.57 0.35
CA ALA A 208 6.93 13.40 0.39
C ALA A 208 7.18 13.94 1.81
N GLU A 209 8.43 14.18 2.17
CA GLU A 209 8.84 14.63 3.51
C GLU A 209 8.07 15.87 3.98
N ASN A 210 7.85 16.86 3.09
CA ASN A 210 7.09 18.07 3.42
C ASN A 210 5.65 17.75 3.85
N GLN A 211 5.00 16.78 3.20
CA GLN A 211 3.64 16.36 3.55
C GLN A 211 3.59 15.65 4.91
N VAL A 212 4.64 14.92 5.25
CA VAL A 212 4.77 14.29 6.59
C VAL A 212 4.99 15.34 7.66
N LEU A 213 5.75 16.40 7.37
CA LEU A 213 5.90 17.54 8.28
C LEU A 213 4.57 18.26 8.51
N ASP A 214 3.75 18.42 7.47
CA ASP A 214 2.40 18.97 7.60
C ASP A 214 1.51 18.10 8.50
N LEU A 215 1.59 16.76 8.35
CA LEU A 215 0.90 15.83 9.26
C LEU A 215 1.38 15.96 10.71
N LEU A 216 2.68 16.08 10.93
CA LEU A 216 3.25 16.30 12.27
C LEU A 216 2.76 17.61 12.89
N GLN A 217 2.67 18.69 12.12
CA GLN A 217 2.14 19.96 12.59
C GLN A 217 0.64 19.88 12.91
N GLN A 218 -0.12 19.11 12.10
CA GLN A 218 -1.57 18.97 12.29
C GLN A 218 -1.93 18.10 13.49
N TYR A 219 -1.25 16.96 13.68
CA TYR A 219 -1.60 15.96 14.69
C TYR A 219 -0.66 15.95 15.91
N GLY A 220 0.49 16.62 15.84
CA GLY A 220 1.49 16.72 16.91
C GLY A 220 2.47 15.54 16.97
N SER A 221 2.08 14.35 16.49
CA SER A 221 2.96 13.19 16.36
C SER A 221 2.45 12.23 15.29
N LEU A 222 3.34 11.38 14.73
CA LEU A 222 2.94 10.35 13.76
C LEU A 222 1.99 9.31 14.39
N GLN A 223 2.17 9.00 15.67
CA GLN A 223 1.29 8.06 16.37
C GLN A 223 -0.15 8.60 16.47
N LYS A 224 -0.30 9.87 16.84
CA LYS A 224 -1.62 10.53 16.85
C LYS A 224 -2.19 10.66 15.45
N ALA A 225 -1.35 10.90 14.45
CA ALA A 225 -1.80 10.92 13.06
C ALA A 225 -2.42 9.57 12.67
N ILE A 226 -1.81 8.43 13.03
CA ILE A 226 -2.37 7.09 12.77
C ILE A 226 -3.74 6.92 13.47
N GLU A 227 -3.87 7.40 14.72
CA GLU A 227 -5.10 7.24 15.50
C GLU A 227 -6.25 8.14 15.02
N ASP A 228 -5.94 9.39 14.65
CA ASP A 228 -6.91 10.46 14.40
C ASP A 228 -7.17 10.71 12.91
N MET A 229 -6.33 10.17 12.00
CA MET A 229 -6.58 10.31 10.56
C MET A 229 -7.89 9.64 10.16
N PRO A 230 -8.67 10.28 9.29
CA PRO A 230 -9.90 9.71 8.77
C PRO A 230 -9.63 8.46 7.93
N GLU A 231 -10.67 7.65 7.75
CA GLU A 231 -10.61 6.49 6.86
C GLU A 231 -10.24 6.91 5.44
N VAL A 232 -9.43 6.08 4.80
CA VAL A 232 -8.98 6.27 3.43
C VAL A 232 -9.82 5.43 2.47
N GLU A 233 -10.01 5.93 1.26
CA GLU A 233 -10.64 5.20 0.18
C GLU A 233 -9.58 4.69 -0.79
N LEU A 234 -9.94 3.69 -1.58
CA LEU A 234 -9.06 3.10 -2.56
C LEU A 234 -9.72 3.13 -3.93
N GLU A 235 -9.02 3.70 -4.91
CA GLU A 235 -9.40 3.66 -6.33
C GLU A 235 -8.64 2.52 -7.01
N MET A 236 -9.40 1.57 -7.52
CA MET A 236 -8.85 0.43 -8.27
C MET A 236 -8.35 0.85 -9.66
N SER A 237 -7.54 0.02 -10.30
CA SER A 237 -6.96 0.28 -11.62
C SER A 237 -7.98 0.56 -12.73
N ASN A 238 -9.24 0.14 -12.55
CA ASN A 238 -10.35 0.42 -13.47
C ASN A 238 -11.08 1.75 -13.19
N GLY A 239 -10.55 2.58 -12.27
CA GLY A 239 -11.12 3.88 -11.88
C GLY A 239 -12.32 3.80 -10.92
N LYS A 240 -12.71 2.60 -10.47
CA LYS A 240 -13.81 2.44 -9.50
C LYS A 240 -13.27 2.51 -8.08
N ILE A 241 -14.05 3.16 -7.21
CA ILE A 241 -13.77 3.19 -5.78
C ILE A 241 -14.09 1.81 -5.19
N PHE A 242 -13.16 1.28 -4.39
CA PHE A 242 -13.37 0.04 -3.64
C PHE A 242 -14.45 0.24 -2.57
N ALA A 243 -15.29 -0.76 -2.38
CA ALA A 243 -16.47 -0.63 -1.51
C ALA A 243 -16.14 -0.46 -0.03
N HIS A 244 -15.01 -1.02 0.40
CA HIS A 244 -14.59 -0.97 1.80
C HIS A 244 -13.53 0.10 2.00
N LYS A 245 -13.72 0.92 3.03
CA LYS A 245 -12.72 1.91 3.44
C LYS A 245 -11.65 1.24 4.27
N GLY A 246 -10.45 1.83 4.24
CA GLY A 246 -9.31 1.37 5.02
C GLY A 246 -8.87 2.40 6.05
N ARG A 247 -7.94 1.98 6.91
CA ARG A 247 -7.30 2.84 7.89
C ARG A 247 -5.79 2.77 7.73
N ILE A 248 -5.13 3.90 7.91
CA ILE A 248 -3.67 3.93 8.01
C ILE A 248 -3.31 3.30 9.35
N ASP A 249 -2.52 2.24 9.31
CA ASP A 249 -2.11 1.48 10.48
C ASP A 249 -0.61 1.60 10.77
N ALA A 250 0.17 2.08 9.80
CA ALA A 250 1.60 2.28 9.99
C ALA A 250 2.15 3.44 9.13
N ILE A 251 3.06 4.19 9.72
CA ILE A 251 3.89 5.20 9.06
C ILE A 251 5.34 4.86 9.35
N SER A 252 6.18 4.78 8.32
CA SER A 252 7.61 4.51 8.49
C SER A 252 8.27 5.58 9.36
N GLY A 253 9.09 5.16 10.30
CA GLY A 253 9.92 6.06 11.12
C GLY A 253 11.17 6.58 10.40
N THR A 254 11.40 6.19 9.14
CA THR A 254 12.57 6.55 8.35
C THR A 254 12.15 7.12 7.01
N ILE A 255 12.93 8.09 6.52
CA ILE A 255 12.79 8.66 5.18
C ILE A 255 13.67 7.84 4.23
N ASP A 256 13.14 7.47 3.09
CA ASP A 256 13.91 6.85 2.01
C ASP A 256 14.81 7.91 1.38
N ASN A 257 16.14 7.72 1.48
CA ASN A 257 17.12 8.69 1.01
C ASN A 257 17.17 8.84 -0.51
N GLY A 258 16.67 7.85 -1.27
CA GLY A 258 16.65 7.89 -2.73
C GLY A 258 15.50 8.72 -3.27
N THR A 259 14.37 8.74 -2.56
CA THR A 259 13.12 9.39 -3.01
C THR A 259 12.71 10.59 -2.17
N GLY A 260 13.30 10.79 -0.98
CA GLY A 260 12.88 11.82 -0.03
C GLY A 260 11.46 11.62 0.47
N SER A 261 11.01 10.37 0.58
CA SER A 261 9.64 10.04 0.95
C SER A 261 9.56 9.10 2.15
N VAL A 262 8.42 9.09 2.80
CA VAL A 262 8.07 8.22 3.93
C VAL A 262 6.98 7.26 3.46
N SER A 263 7.17 5.97 3.73
CA SER A 263 6.18 4.95 3.39
C SER A 263 5.08 4.88 4.44
N LEU A 264 3.85 4.80 3.97
CA LEU A 264 2.65 4.59 4.78
C LEU A 264 1.99 3.27 4.36
N ARG A 265 1.30 2.67 5.31
CA ARG A 265 0.50 1.47 5.09
C ARG A 265 -0.93 1.72 5.53
N ALA A 266 -1.87 1.32 4.69
CA ALA A 266 -3.29 1.32 5.02
C ALA A 266 -3.85 -0.10 4.90
N GLU A 267 -4.62 -0.55 5.89
CA GLU A 267 -5.28 -1.85 5.90
C GLU A 267 -6.70 -1.74 5.35
N PHE A 268 -7.08 -2.68 4.48
CA PHE A 268 -8.42 -2.80 3.90
C PHE A 268 -8.93 -4.24 4.06
N THR A 269 -10.18 -4.40 4.46
CA THR A 269 -10.87 -5.70 4.40
C THR A 269 -11.25 -6.01 2.96
N ASN A 270 -11.07 -7.26 2.53
CA ASN A 270 -11.26 -7.67 1.13
C ASN A 270 -12.09 -8.97 1.02
N PRO A 271 -13.34 -8.95 1.50
CA PRO A 271 -14.16 -10.16 1.57
C PRO A 271 -14.50 -10.74 0.19
N GLU A 272 -14.61 -9.91 -0.85
CA GLU A 272 -14.90 -10.35 -2.21
C GLU A 272 -13.64 -10.82 -2.98
N GLY A 273 -12.44 -10.67 -2.42
CA GLY A 273 -11.18 -11.05 -3.06
C GLY A 273 -10.87 -10.27 -4.35
N LEU A 274 -11.41 -9.05 -4.48
CA LEU A 274 -11.20 -8.19 -5.67
C LEU A 274 -9.77 -7.66 -5.74
N LEU A 275 -9.19 -7.35 -4.59
CA LEU A 275 -7.81 -6.90 -4.47
C LEU A 275 -6.91 -8.13 -4.29
N ARG A 276 -5.84 -8.20 -5.06
CA ARG A 276 -4.88 -9.28 -5.00
C ARG A 276 -3.49 -8.75 -4.70
N ASN A 277 -2.65 -9.57 -4.13
CA ASN A 277 -1.25 -9.25 -3.96
C ASN A 277 -0.63 -8.78 -5.29
N GLY A 278 0.09 -7.65 -5.28
CA GLY A 278 0.68 -7.02 -6.47
C GLY A 278 -0.25 -6.09 -7.25
N SER A 279 -1.53 -5.91 -6.85
CA SER A 279 -2.43 -4.96 -7.51
C SER A 279 -1.93 -3.53 -7.35
N SER A 280 -1.96 -2.76 -8.45
CA SER A 280 -1.71 -1.32 -8.44
C SER A 280 -3.02 -0.57 -8.24
N VAL A 281 -3.06 0.35 -7.30
CA VAL A 281 -4.24 1.10 -6.89
C VAL A 281 -3.83 2.54 -6.54
N LYS A 282 -4.82 3.41 -6.26
CA LYS A 282 -4.57 4.70 -5.65
C LYS A 282 -5.26 4.77 -4.29
N VAL A 283 -4.53 5.18 -3.28
CA VAL A 283 -5.11 5.55 -1.99
C VAL A 283 -5.55 6.99 -2.03
N LEU A 284 -6.81 7.24 -1.73
CA LEU A 284 -7.40 8.57 -1.63
C LEU A 284 -7.37 9.00 -0.16
N LEU A 285 -6.41 9.85 0.17
CA LEU A 285 -6.21 10.37 1.52
C LEU A 285 -7.04 11.65 1.71
N PRO A 286 -8.08 11.65 2.55
CA PRO A 286 -8.86 12.83 2.84
C PRO A 286 -8.08 13.77 3.76
N SER A 287 -8.03 15.06 3.41
CA SER A 287 -7.48 16.11 4.24
C SER A 287 -8.49 17.26 4.38
N MET A 288 -8.66 17.77 5.61
CA MET A 288 -9.58 18.88 5.87
C MET A 288 -8.80 20.19 5.81
N ARG A 289 -9.04 20.99 4.78
CA ARG A 289 -8.59 22.41 4.78
C ARG A 289 -9.67 23.28 5.42
N LYS A 290 -9.34 23.83 6.58
CA LYS A 290 -10.23 24.74 7.32
C LYS A 290 -10.11 26.17 6.82
N GLN A 291 -11.25 26.88 6.83
CA GLN A 291 -11.32 28.32 6.53
C GLN A 291 -10.68 28.72 5.18
N CYS A 292 -10.76 27.87 4.17
CA CYS A 292 -10.29 28.16 2.83
C CYS A 292 -11.34 28.94 2.02
N ILE A 293 -10.87 29.76 1.09
CA ILE A 293 -11.71 30.46 0.11
C ILE A 293 -11.85 29.55 -1.11
N VAL A 294 -13.07 29.22 -1.48
CA VAL A 294 -13.37 28.40 -2.66
C VAL A 294 -14.12 29.20 -3.68
N ILE A 295 -13.65 29.17 -4.92
CA ILE A 295 -14.28 29.85 -6.06
C ILE A 295 -14.48 28.89 -7.22
N PRO A 296 -15.53 29.04 -8.05
CA PRO A 296 -15.68 28.24 -9.25
C PRO A 296 -14.58 28.60 -10.27
N GLN A 297 -14.14 27.60 -11.03
CA GLN A 297 -13.18 27.81 -12.12
C GLN A 297 -13.67 28.83 -13.15
N THR A 298 -14.99 28.89 -13.38
CA THR A 298 -15.64 29.86 -14.29
C THR A 298 -15.48 31.32 -13.86
N ALA A 299 -15.13 31.57 -12.59
CA ALA A 299 -14.82 32.88 -12.03
C ALA A 299 -13.39 33.35 -12.33
N THR A 300 -12.59 32.51 -12.95
CA THR A 300 -11.17 32.78 -13.21
C THR A 300 -10.86 32.88 -14.68
N TYR A 301 -9.77 33.57 -15.00
CA TYR A 301 -9.16 33.55 -16.33
C TYR A 301 -7.63 33.52 -16.20
N GLU A 302 -6.97 32.95 -17.19
CA GLU A 302 -5.51 32.77 -17.17
C GLU A 302 -4.84 33.65 -18.22
N ILE A 303 -3.82 34.40 -17.82
CA ILE A 303 -2.94 35.17 -18.71
C ILE A 303 -1.49 34.85 -18.32
N GLN A 304 -0.67 34.43 -19.30
CA GLN A 304 0.76 34.14 -19.11
C GLN A 304 1.02 33.23 -17.90
N ASN A 305 0.25 32.15 -17.78
CA ASN A 305 0.35 31.16 -16.70
C ASN A 305 0.07 31.70 -15.28
N LYS A 306 -0.60 32.84 -15.19
CA LYS A 306 -1.12 33.41 -13.93
C LYS A 306 -2.62 33.40 -13.95
N THR A 307 -3.22 33.08 -12.81
CA THR A 307 -4.67 33.07 -12.64
C THR A 307 -5.16 34.41 -12.09
N PHE A 308 -6.23 34.93 -12.66
CA PHE A 308 -6.84 36.20 -12.29
C PHE A 308 -8.33 36.03 -12.06
N VAL A 309 -8.89 36.90 -11.25
CA VAL A 309 -10.34 37.11 -11.08
C VAL A 309 -10.68 38.57 -11.29
N TYR A 310 -11.93 38.85 -11.63
CA TYR A 310 -12.45 40.23 -11.57
C TYR A 310 -13.12 40.46 -10.23
N LYS A 311 -12.45 41.25 -9.37
CA LYS A 311 -12.99 41.75 -8.11
C LYS A 311 -13.81 43.01 -8.38
N ILE A 312 -14.93 43.17 -7.70
CA ILE A 312 -15.78 44.35 -7.78
C ILE A 312 -15.35 45.31 -6.68
N VAL A 313 -14.89 46.49 -7.12
CA VAL A 313 -14.49 47.58 -6.23
C VAL A 313 -15.25 48.83 -6.68
N ASP A 314 -16.00 49.45 -5.77
CA ASP A 314 -16.84 50.65 -6.04
C ASP A 314 -17.80 50.47 -7.23
N GLY A 315 -18.31 49.23 -7.44
CA GLY A 315 -19.21 48.91 -8.53
C GLY A 315 -18.53 48.63 -9.89
N TYR A 316 -17.20 48.63 -9.96
CA TYR A 316 -16.43 48.40 -11.18
C TYR A 316 -15.56 47.14 -11.08
N THR A 317 -15.38 46.47 -12.21
CA THR A 317 -14.48 45.32 -12.31
C THR A 317 -13.02 45.76 -12.25
N LYS A 318 -12.25 45.13 -11.36
CA LYS A 318 -10.79 45.26 -11.25
C LYS A 318 -10.12 43.90 -11.36
N SER A 319 -9.16 43.78 -12.23
CA SER A 319 -8.34 42.54 -12.36
C SER A 319 -7.50 42.36 -11.11
N GLN A 320 -7.58 41.17 -10.51
CA GLN A 320 -6.82 40.78 -9.33
C GLN A 320 -6.11 39.42 -9.60
N SER A 321 -4.78 39.39 -9.48
CA SER A 321 -4.02 38.17 -9.53
C SER A 321 -4.25 37.37 -8.27
N ILE A 322 -4.44 36.06 -8.43
CA ILE A 322 -4.64 35.10 -7.34
C ILE A 322 -3.72 33.91 -7.50
N GLU A 323 -3.35 33.29 -6.38
CA GLU A 323 -2.73 31.98 -6.37
C GLU A 323 -3.78 30.94 -5.99
N VAL A 324 -3.85 29.87 -6.74
CA VAL A 324 -4.90 28.87 -6.59
C VAL A 324 -4.31 27.47 -6.50
N PHE A 325 -4.91 26.67 -5.63
CA PHE A 325 -4.76 25.23 -5.60
C PHE A 325 -5.90 24.62 -6.43
N LYS A 326 -5.54 23.89 -7.51
CA LYS A 326 -6.51 23.24 -8.41
C LYS A 326 -7.06 21.99 -7.74
N LEU A 327 -8.37 21.90 -7.56
CA LEU A 327 -9.03 20.72 -7.05
C LEU A 327 -9.19 19.66 -8.15
N ASN A 328 -9.07 18.40 -7.78
CA ASN A 328 -9.21 17.27 -8.73
C ASN A 328 -10.63 17.12 -9.30
N ASN A 329 -11.63 17.86 -8.78
CA ASN A 329 -12.99 17.87 -9.31
C ASN A 329 -13.13 18.67 -10.63
N GLY A 330 -12.11 19.45 -11.01
CA GLY A 330 -12.09 20.26 -12.25
C GLY A 330 -13.10 21.40 -12.32
N THR A 331 -13.80 21.73 -11.23
CA THR A 331 -14.87 22.74 -11.21
C THR A 331 -14.61 23.88 -10.26
N GLU A 332 -13.81 23.69 -9.23
CA GLU A 332 -13.53 24.65 -8.17
C GLU A 332 -12.02 24.80 -7.94
N TYR A 333 -11.63 25.99 -7.48
CA TYR A 333 -10.28 26.30 -7.02
C TYR A 333 -10.31 26.75 -5.56
N ILE A 334 -9.29 26.36 -4.79
CA ILE A 334 -9.01 26.97 -3.50
C ILE A 334 -8.05 28.13 -3.72
N VAL A 335 -8.42 29.30 -3.23
CA VAL A 335 -7.57 30.49 -3.32
C VAL A 335 -6.60 30.48 -2.13
N GLU A 336 -5.31 30.45 -2.43
CA GLU A 336 -4.24 30.51 -1.43
C GLU A 336 -3.85 31.94 -1.10
N SER A 337 -3.86 32.82 -2.10
CA SER A 337 -3.58 34.26 -1.93
C SER A 337 -4.33 35.13 -2.94
N GLY A 338 -4.47 36.45 -2.64
CA GLY A 338 -5.03 37.43 -3.55
C GLY A 338 -6.49 37.79 -3.30
N LEU A 339 -7.27 37.03 -2.52
CA LEU A 339 -8.65 37.38 -2.10
C LEU A 339 -8.82 37.35 -0.59
N LYS A 340 -9.79 38.09 -0.10
CA LYS A 340 -10.21 38.10 1.31
C LYS A 340 -11.69 37.73 1.41
N ALA A 341 -12.07 37.15 2.55
CA ALA A 341 -13.48 36.93 2.84
C ALA A 341 -14.24 38.29 2.84
N GLY A 342 -15.39 38.30 2.19
CA GLY A 342 -16.20 39.50 1.96
C GLY A 342 -15.93 40.20 0.61
N ASP A 343 -14.88 39.81 -0.12
CA ASP A 343 -14.67 40.30 -1.48
C ASP A 343 -15.78 39.81 -2.41
N THR A 344 -16.26 40.69 -3.30
CA THR A 344 -17.20 40.30 -4.35
C THR A 344 -16.46 40.13 -5.67
N ILE A 345 -16.68 39.02 -6.32
CA ILE A 345 -16.06 38.67 -7.62
C ILE A 345 -17.12 38.32 -8.67
N VAL A 346 -16.73 38.37 -9.93
CA VAL A 346 -17.54 37.82 -11.02
C VAL A 346 -17.49 36.28 -10.92
N ALA A 347 -18.64 35.60 -10.82
CA ALA A 347 -18.73 34.17 -10.59
C ALA A 347 -18.68 33.31 -11.88
N GLU A 348 -19.16 33.87 -12.98
CA GLU A 348 -19.25 33.18 -14.26
C GLU A 348 -18.84 34.09 -15.41
N GLY A 349 -18.15 33.53 -16.42
CA GLY A 349 -17.77 34.24 -17.62
C GLY A 349 -16.62 35.23 -17.46
N ALA A 350 -15.74 35.05 -16.48
CA ALA A 350 -14.60 35.93 -16.24
C ALA A 350 -13.73 36.18 -17.49
N GLY A 351 -13.61 35.17 -18.39
CA GLY A 351 -12.86 35.33 -19.65
C GLY A 351 -13.48 36.33 -20.66
N LEU A 352 -14.73 36.71 -20.48
CA LEU A 352 -15.44 37.67 -21.36
C LEU A 352 -15.53 39.06 -20.76
N VAL A 353 -15.20 39.22 -19.49
CA VAL A 353 -15.25 40.50 -18.76
C VAL A 353 -14.00 41.31 -19.08
N LYS A 354 -14.16 42.66 -19.13
CA LYS A 354 -13.04 43.59 -19.23
C LYS A 354 -12.90 44.39 -17.93
N GLU A 355 -11.72 44.88 -17.66
CA GLU A 355 -11.47 45.76 -16.53
C GLU A 355 -12.20 47.10 -16.71
N GLY A 356 -12.72 47.67 -15.63
CA GLY A 356 -13.38 48.96 -15.61
C GLY A 356 -14.85 48.95 -16.04
N ILE A 357 -15.47 47.77 -16.21
CA ILE A 357 -16.90 47.69 -16.52
C ILE A 357 -17.71 47.87 -15.24
N LYS A 358 -18.75 48.74 -15.32
CA LYS A 358 -19.73 48.88 -14.23
C LYS A 358 -20.65 47.67 -14.18
N ILE A 359 -20.76 47.04 -13.04
CA ILE A 359 -21.64 45.88 -12.81
C ILE A 359 -22.83 46.34 -11.95
N ASP A 360 -24.03 46.12 -12.47
CA ASP A 360 -25.24 46.20 -11.65
C ASP A 360 -25.40 44.88 -10.88
N HIS A 361 -25.50 45.04 -9.52
CA HIS A 361 -25.59 43.88 -8.63
C HIS A 361 -26.86 43.07 -8.87
N THR A 362 -26.73 41.93 -9.55
CA THR A 362 -27.75 40.89 -9.50
C THR A 362 -27.23 39.79 -8.58
N GLN A 363 -27.53 39.93 -7.27
CA GLN A 363 -27.37 38.80 -6.34
C GLN A 363 -28.47 37.77 -6.62
N LYS A 364 -28.09 36.53 -6.87
CA LYS A 364 -28.97 35.37 -6.73
C LYS A 364 -28.28 34.30 -5.93
#